data_53c622a16c02d134521f740a2bdda237
#
_entry.id   53c622a16c02d134521f740a2bdda237
#
_cell.length_a   1.000
_cell.length_b   1.000
_cell.length_c   1.000
_cell.angle_alpha   90.00
_cell.angle_beta   90.00
_cell.angle_gamma   90.00
#
_symmetry.space_group_name_H-M   'P 1'
#
loop_
_entity.id
_entity.type
_entity.pdbx_description
1 polymer ?
#
loop_
_entity_poly.entity_id
_entity_poly.type
_entity_poly.pdbx_seq_one_letter_code
_entity_poly.pdbx_strand_id
1 'polypeptide(L)'
;NITKYADSSELNRYGARFKYSQFLRLIDQSHSAITSNITTINIRRDLRLALNTFAEYAIDFGNAFYIKSMNGYNIKSSAFRVIDINEDVYLTDVPNADKKTGVINLISLATPESTTPIIRRSGVGLVNYEKGRITLNPINIISGKTKDSQQILEISTCPLSNDIIGLQDLYLQLDKTSIEMVVDQISSGSSPSGSNYTVSSSYSAGNI
;
A
#
# COMPACT_ATOMS: atom_id res chain seq x y z
N ASN A 1 -1.42 21.56 -7.43
CA ASN A 1 -2.39 21.54 -6.32
C ASN A 1 -2.10 20.40 -5.33
N ILE A 2 -1.91 19.15 -5.79
CA ILE A 2 -1.61 17.99 -4.91
C ILE A 2 -0.33 18.21 -4.11
N THR A 3 0.75 18.69 -4.75
CA THR A 3 2.03 18.98 -4.08
C THR A 3 1.86 20.03 -2.98
N LYS A 4 1.08 21.07 -3.24
CA LYS A 4 0.79 22.13 -2.26
C LYS A 4 -0.02 21.58 -1.07
N TYR A 5 -0.97 20.69 -1.33
CA TYR A 5 -1.74 20.02 -0.29
C TYR A 5 -0.86 19.06 0.54
N ALA A 6 0.05 18.32 -0.11
CA ALA A 6 1.00 17.45 0.56
C ALA A 6 1.88 18.19 1.59
N ASP A 7 2.25 19.43 1.27
CA ASP A 7 3.09 20.28 2.15
C ASP A 7 2.26 21.14 3.11
N SER A 8 0.94 20.98 3.13
CA SER A 8 0.06 21.77 3.99
C SER A 8 0.18 21.38 5.47
N SER A 9 -0.09 22.35 6.35
CA SER A 9 -0.18 22.10 7.79
C SER A 9 -1.37 21.21 8.19
N GLU A 10 -2.30 20.94 7.28
CA GLU A 10 -3.41 20.02 7.52
C GLU A 10 -2.93 18.58 7.64
N LEU A 11 -1.94 18.17 6.82
CA LEU A 11 -1.35 16.84 6.85
C LEU A 11 -0.11 16.79 7.75
N ASN A 12 0.78 17.78 7.67
CA ASN A 12 2.06 17.80 8.38
C ASN A 12 1.90 18.28 9.83
N ARG A 13 1.05 17.61 10.60
CA ARG A 13 0.88 17.81 12.04
C ARG A 13 0.56 16.49 12.74
N TYR A 14 0.84 16.43 14.01
CA TYR A 14 0.48 15.29 14.86
C TYR A 14 -1.05 15.11 14.91
N GLY A 15 -1.51 13.87 14.81
CA GLY A 15 -2.94 13.55 14.78
C GLY A 15 -3.69 14.13 13.58
N ALA A 16 -3.00 14.38 12.48
CA ALA A 16 -3.60 14.86 11.25
C ALA A 16 -4.68 13.92 10.73
N ARG A 17 -5.61 14.47 9.97
CA ARG A 17 -6.64 13.71 9.28
C ARG A 17 -6.57 13.99 7.80
N PHE A 18 -6.43 12.94 7.01
CA PHE A 18 -6.60 13.01 5.57
C PHE A 18 -8.08 12.79 5.26
N LYS A 19 -8.70 13.76 4.59
CA LYS A 19 -10.09 13.68 4.15
C LYS A 19 -10.14 13.37 2.66
N TYR A 20 -10.60 12.21 2.31
CA TYR A 20 -10.68 11.73 0.93
C TYR A 20 -11.51 12.65 0.03
N SER A 21 -12.69 13.06 0.48
CA SER A 21 -13.56 13.96 -0.28
C SER A 21 -12.91 15.33 -0.58
N GLN A 22 -12.11 15.84 0.33
CA GLN A 22 -11.35 17.08 0.13
C GLN A 22 -10.26 16.87 -0.92
N PHE A 23 -9.58 15.74 -0.87
CA PHE A 23 -8.53 15.39 -1.83
C PHE A 23 -9.10 15.20 -3.25
N LEU A 24 -10.22 14.49 -3.40
CA LEU A 24 -10.92 14.36 -4.68
C LEU A 24 -11.29 15.75 -5.25
N ARG A 25 -11.85 16.62 -4.44
CA ARG A 25 -12.21 17.98 -4.87
C ARG A 25 -10.97 18.78 -5.33
N LEU A 26 -9.82 18.61 -4.67
CA LEU A 26 -8.57 19.24 -5.11
C LEU A 26 -8.11 18.73 -6.48
N ILE A 27 -8.31 17.46 -6.79
CA ILE A 27 -8.03 16.87 -8.10
C ILE A 27 -8.99 17.46 -9.13
N ASP A 28 -10.29 17.39 -8.89
CA ASP A 28 -11.32 17.90 -9.83
C ASP A 28 -11.15 19.39 -10.14
N GLN A 29 -10.77 20.19 -9.15
CA GLN A 29 -10.53 21.62 -9.31
C GLN A 29 -9.15 21.97 -9.90
N SER A 30 -8.30 20.98 -10.15
CA SER A 30 -6.95 21.25 -10.64
C SER A 30 -6.94 21.65 -12.12
N HIS A 31 -7.87 21.13 -12.92
CA HIS A 31 -8.03 21.49 -14.32
C HIS A 31 -9.45 21.22 -14.82
N SER A 32 -9.99 22.09 -15.67
CA SER A 32 -11.36 21.98 -16.20
C SER A 32 -11.60 20.78 -17.09
N ALA A 33 -10.54 20.17 -17.63
CA ALA A 33 -10.65 18.95 -18.43
C ALA A 33 -10.85 17.67 -17.60
N ILE A 34 -10.70 17.75 -16.28
CA ILE A 34 -10.97 16.61 -15.40
C ILE A 34 -12.48 16.57 -15.15
N THR A 35 -13.15 15.63 -15.76
CA THR A 35 -14.61 15.46 -15.63
C THR A 35 -15.01 14.50 -14.53
N SER A 36 -14.11 13.56 -14.19
CA SER A 36 -14.27 12.63 -13.06
C SER A 36 -12.91 12.09 -12.66
N ASN A 37 -12.80 11.59 -11.43
CA ASN A 37 -11.61 10.88 -10.97
C ASN A 37 -12.00 9.67 -10.14
N ILE A 38 -11.21 8.61 -10.22
CA ILE A 38 -11.24 7.45 -9.33
C ILE A 38 -9.87 7.37 -8.67
N THR A 39 -9.84 7.52 -7.36
CA THR A 39 -8.59 7.57 -6.61
C THR A 39 -8.53 6.44 -5.60
N THR A 40 -7.47 5.68 -5.62
CA THR A 40 -7.18 4.63 -4.64
C THR A 40 -6.13 5.15 -3.66
N ILE A 41 -6.37 4.93 -2.37
CA ILE A 41 -5.47 5.31 -1.30
C ILE A 41 -4.82 4.05 -0.72
N ASN A 42 -3.50 4.09 -0.59
CA ASN A 42 -2.74 3.12 0.18
C ASN A 42 -2.04 3.82 1.35
N ILE A 43 -1.95 3.16 2.49
CA ILE A 43 -1.16 3.61 3.63
C ILE A 43 0.12 2.81 3.72
N ARG A 44 1.24 3.48 4.05
CA ARG A 44 2.55 2.86 4.19
C ARG A 44 3.19 3.25 5.53
N ARG A 45 3.89 2.29 6.12
CA ARG A 45 4.77 2.50 7.27
C ARG A 45 6.17 1.99 6.91
N ASP A 46 7.16 2.79 7.26
CA ASP A 46 8.56 2.45 7.11
C ASP A 46 9.06 1.95 8.48
N LEU A 47 9.38 0.66 8.56
CA LEU A 47 9.87 0.01 9.76
C LEU A 47 11.40 0.03 9.75
N ARG A 48 12.04 0.57 10.78
CA ARG A 48 13.49 0.44 10.97
C ARG A 48 13.87 -0.98 11.35
N LEU A 49 14.88 -1.51 10.68
CA LEU A 49 15.32 -2.89 10.87
C LEU A 49 16.47 -2.99 11.87
N ALA A 50 16.35 -3.91 12.83
CA ALA A 50 17.47 -4.41 13.62
C ALA A 50 18.13 -5.54 12.85
N LEU A 51 19.27 -5.25 12.22
CA LEU A 51 19.93 -6.21 11.34
C LEU A 51 20.73 -7.26 12.15
N ASN A 52 20.82 -8.47 11.60
CA ASN A 52 21.60 -9.59 12.13
C ASN A 52 21.22 -9.97 13.57
N THR A 53 19.97 -9.72 13.94
CA THR A 53 19.44 -10.00 15.29
C THR A 53 18.01 -10.53 15.17
N PHE A 54 17.65 -11.49 15.99
CA PHE A 54 16.26 -11.90 16.12
C PHE A 54 15.49 -10.81 16.85
N ALA A 55 14.60 -10.14 16.14
CA ALA A 55 13.75 -9.09 16.68
C ALA A 55 12.27 -9.35 16.38
N GLU A 56 11.43 -9.04 17.32
CA GLU A 56 9.98 -8.96 17.15
C GLU A 56 9.59 -7.55 16.75
N TYR A 57 8.63 -7.43 15.84
CA TYR A 57 8.18 -6.12 15.38
C TYR A 57 6.66 -6.00 15.51
N ALA A 58 6.23 -4.92 16.12
CA ALA A 58 4.83 -4.53 16.18
C ALA A 58 4.63 -3.22 15.40
N ILE A 59 3.77 -3.25 14.40
CA ILE A 59 3.53 -2.12 13.51
C ILE A 59 2.06 -1.76 13.58
N ASP A 60 1.77 -0.55 14.06
CA ASP A 60 0.42 -0.06 14.22
C ASP A 60 0.15 1.05 13.19
N PHE A 61 -0.86 0.87 12.35
CA PHE A 61 -1.26 1.85 11.35
C PHE A 61 -2.36 2.79 11.87
N GLY A 62 -3.02 2.44 12.97
CA GLY A 62 -4.11 3.23 13.55
C GLY A 62 -5.37 3.29 12.69
N ASN A 63 -5.40 2.59 11.57
CA ASN A 63 -6.52 2.54 10.64
C ASN A 63 -6.78 1.09 10.25
N ALA A 64 -8.04 0.66 10.27
CA ALA A 64 -8.43 -0.68 9.86
C ALA A 64 -8.04 -0.95 8.41
N PHE A 65 -7.71 -2.20 8.09
CA PHE A 65 -7.30 -2.61 6.76
C PHE A 65 -8.46 -3.19 5.95
N TYR A 66 -8.45 -2.89 4.66
CA TYR A 66 -9.40 -3.47 3.71
C TYR A 66 -8.88 -4.83 3.22
N ILE A 67 -9.73 -5.85 3.32
CA ILE A 67 -9.45 -7.18 2.77
C ILE A 67 -10.01 -7.24 1.35
N LYS A 68 -9.14 -7.04 0.36
CA LYS A 68 -9.49 -7.11 -1.06
C LYS A 68 -9.70 -8.58 -1.50
N SER A 69 -8.89 -9.48 -0.94
CA SER A 69 -8.89 -10.90 -1.31
C SER A 69 -8.71 -11.79 -0.09
N MET A 70 -9.52 -12.82 0.02
CA MET A 70 -9.37 -13.88 1.03
C MET A 70 -8.19 -14.81 0.73
N ASN A 71 -7.66 -14.78 -0.49
CA ASN A 71 -6.45 -15.53 -0.86
C ASN A 71 -5.16 -14.83 -0.40
N GLY A 72 -5.28 -13.68 0.25
CA GLY A 72 -4.16 -12.88 0.71
C GLY A 72 -3.77 -11.76 -0.25
N TYR A 73 -2.51 -11.29 -0.11
CA TYR A 73 -1.92 -10.20 -0.90
C TYR A 73 -2.55 -8.82 -0.67
N ASN A 74 -3.23 -8.63 0.48
CA ASN A 74 -3.76 -7.34 0.90
C ASN A 74 -2.67 -6.46 1.52
N ILE A 75 -1.67 -7.10 2.13
CA ILE A 75 -0.48 -6.46 2.70
C ILE A 75 0.72 -6.79 1.81
N LYS A 76 1.51 -5.77 1.51
CA LYS A 76 2.71 -5.88 0.68
C LYS A 76 3.88 -5.21 1.38
N SER A 77 5.08 -5.73 1.18
CA SER A 77 6.30 -5.08 1.65
C SER A 77 7.30 -4.82 0.53
N SER A 78 8.29 -3.98 0.80
CA SER A 78 9.51 -3.95 0.00
C SER A 78 10.28 -5.25 0.15
N ALA A 79 11.21 -5.52 -0.79
CA ALA A 79 12.12 -6.65 -0.70
C ALA A 79 13.03 -6.53 0.52
N PHE A 80 13.32 -7.65 1.16
CA PHE A 80 14.29 -7.78 2.24
C PHE A 80 14.87 -9.19 2.28
N ARG A 81 15.95 -9.39 3.05
CA ARG A 81 16.60 -10.69 3.21
C ARG A 81 16.59 -11.13 4.65
N VAL A 82 16.41 -12.42 4.84
CA VAL A 82 16.48 -13.09 6.14
C VAL A 82 17.62 -14.10 6.14
N ILE A 83 18.16 -14.44 7.30
CA ILE A 83 19.38 -15.23 7.44
C ILE A 83 19.29 -16.62 6.77
N ASP A 84 18.11 -17.21 6.77
CA ASP A 84 17.93 -18.61 6.32
C ASP A 84 17.46 -18.75 4.86
N ILE A 85 17.28 -17.63 4.14
CA ILE A 85 16.79 -17.61 2.76
C ILE A 85 17.69 -16.74 1.90
N ASN A 86 18.36 -17.36 0.91
CA ASN A 86 19.36 -16.72 0.05
C ASN A 86 18.77 -15.91 -1.11
N GLU A 87 17.52 -15.47 -0.99
CA GLU A 87 16.86 -14.67 -2.00
C GLU A 87 16.06 -13.55 -1.36
N ASP A 88 15.64 -12.60 -2.16
CA ASP A 88 14.78 -11.51 -1.71
C ASP A 88 13.39 -12.06 -1.38
N VAL A 89 12.89 -11.73 -0.20
CA VAL A 89 11.56 -12.11 0.27
C VAL A 89 10.70 -10.89 0.50
N TYR A 90 9.39 -11.12 0.53
CA TYR A 90 8.36 -10.11 0.75
C TYR A 90 7.39 -10.62 1.80
N LEU A 91 6.78 -9.70 2.53
CA LEU A 91 5.65 -10.01 3.40
C LEU A 91 4.36 -10.03 2.60
N THR A 92 3.52 -10.99 2.89
CA THR A 92 2.11 -11.02 2.48
C THR A 92 1.26 -11.61 3.58
N ASP A 93 -0.03 -11.34 3.52
CA ASP A 93 -1.00 -11.86 4.47
C ASP A 93 -1.86 -12.97 3.85
N VAL A 94 -2.49 -13.75 4.71
CA VAL A 94 -3.62 -14.62 4.37
C VAL A 94 -4.69 -14.42 5.44
N PRO A 95 -5.86 -13.88 5.10
CA PRO A 95 -6.95 -13.67 6.05
C PRO A 95 -7.50 -14.99 6.60
N ASN A 96 -7.84 -14.99 7.89
CA ASN A 96 -8.60 -16.06 8.51
C ASN A 96 -10.08 -15.97 8.11
N ALA A 97 -10.83 -17.04 8.36
CA ALA A 97 -12.26 -17.10 8.05
C ALA A 97 -13.10 -16.03 8.81
N ASP A 98 -12.60 -15.55 9.95
CA ASP A 98 -13.22 -14.50 10.75
C ASP A 98 -13.17 -13.10 10.09
N LYS A 99 -12.33 -12.91 9.06
CA LYS A 99 -12.05 -11.63 8.37
C LYS A 99 -11.59 -10.51 9.31
N LYS A 100 -11.18 -10.85 10.52
CA LYS A 100 -10.69 -9.89 11.52
C LYS A 100 -9.21 -10.03 11.75
N THR A 101 -8.72 -11.25 11.60
CA THR A 101 -7.33 -11.61 11.80
C THR A 101 -6.78 -12.36 10.59
N GLY A 102 -5.48 -12.47 10.50
CA GLY A 102 -4.81 -13.24 9.45
C GLY A 102 -3.37 -13.58 9.83
N VAL A 103 -2.75 -14.36 8.98
CA VAL A 103 -1.37 -14.83 9.14
C VAL A 103 -0.48 -14.10 8.16
N ILE A 104 0.71 -13.69 8.60
CA ILE A 104 1.74 -13.11 7.74
C ILE A 104 2.70 -14.22 7.29
N ASN A 105 2.96 -14.27 5.99
CA ASN A 105 3.87 -15.21 5.35
C ASN A 105 5.02 -14.49 4.66
N LEU A 106 6.15 -15.18 4.52
CA LEU A 106 7.22 -14.79 3.61
C LEU A 106 7.03 -15.47 2.26
N ILE A 107 7.10 -14.68 1.22
CA ILE A 107 7.04 -15.14 -0.16
C ILE A 107 8.29 -14.67 -0.91
N SER A 108 8.66 -15.38 -1.96
CA SER A 108 9.58 -14.92 -2.98
C SER A 108 8.88 -14.87 -4.34
N LEU A 109 9.43 -14.06 -5.23
CA LEU A 109 9.00 -13.97 -6.62
C LEU A 109 10.13 -14.50 -7.49
N ALA A 110 9.80 -15.34 -8.48
CA ALA A 110 10.80 -15.88 -9.41
C ALA A 110 11.48 -14.76 -10.23
N THR A 111 10.71 -13.73 -10.60
CA THR A 111 11.17 -12.46 -11.17
C THR A 111 10.38 -11.32 -10.53
N PRO A 112 10.86 -10.06 -10.56
CA PRO A 112 10.11 -8.92 -10.03
C PRO A 112 8.71 -8.76 -10.63
N GLU A 113 8.55 -9.19 -11.88
CA GLU A 113 7.28 -9.12 -12.63
C GLU A 113 6.41 -10.39 -12.45
N SER A 114 6.90 -11.38 -11.71
CA SER A 114 6.16 -12.63 -11.51
C SER A 114 4.87 -12.39 -10.74
N THR A 115 3.78 -12.90 -11.28
CA THR A 115 2.47 -12.88 -10.62
C THR A 115 2.23 -14.10 -9.73
N THR A 116 3.14 -15.08 -9.74
CA THR A 116 3.01 -16.33 -8.98
C THR A 116 4.04 -16.34 -7.85
N PRO A 117 3.64 -15.96 -6.63
CA PRO A 117 4.52 -15.99 -5.47
C PRO A 117 4.72 -17.42 -4.96
N ILE A 118 5.91 -17.66 -4.41
CA ILE A 118 6.27 -18.92 -3.76
C ILE A 118 6.34 -18.65 -2.25
N ILE A 119 5.55 -19.38 -1.48
CA ILE A 119 5.59 -19.29 -0.01
C ILE A 119 6.89 -19.94 0.47
N ARG A 120 7.76 -19.14 1.10
CA ARG A 120 9.03 -19.60 1.68
C ARG A 120 8.90 -19.96 3.15
N ARG A 121 8.09 -19.21 3.88
CA ARG A 121 7.80 -19.48 5.29
C ARG A 121 6.41 -18.98 5.63
N SER A 122 5.60 -19.86 6.22
CA SER A 122 4.28 -19.50 6.74
C SER A 122 4.36 -19.11 8.22
N GLY A 123 3.43 -18.26 8.65
CA GLY A 123 3.26 -17.97 10.07
C GLY A 123 4.38 -17.16 10.70
N VAL A 124 5.02 -16.27 9.93
CA VAL A 124 6.07 -15.38 10.45
C VAL A 124 5.51 -14.21 11.27
N GLY A 125 4.19 -14.07 11.29
CA GLY A 125 3.52 -13.03 12.04
C GLY A 125 2.01 -13.13 11.96
N LEU A 126 1.35 -12.17 12.59
CA LEU A 126 -0.11 -12.05 12.63
C LEU A 126 -0.51 -10.65 12.18
N VAL A 127 -1.70 -10.55 11.59
CA VAL A 127 -2.35 -9.28 11.29
C VAL A 127 -3.72 -9.21 11.97
N ASN A 128 -4.04 -8.04 12.51
CA ASN A 128 -5.37 -7.69 12.95
C ASN A 128 -5.91 -6.58 12.04
N TYR A 129 -6.84 -6.91 11.16
CA TYR A 129 -7.39 -5.99 10.15
C TYR A 129 -8.26 -4.90 10.77
N GLU A 130 -9.02 -5.22 11.83
CA GLU A 130 -9.88 -4.22 12.51
C GLU A 130 -9.05 -3.15 13.22
N LYS A 131 -7.94 -3.56 13.86
CA LYS A 131 -7.05 -2.62 14.57
C LYS A 131 -6.00 -1.97 13.65
N GLY A 132 -5.81 -2.52 12.46
CA GLY A 132 -4.74 -2.08 11.56
C GLY A 132 -3.36 -2.34 12.14
N ARG A 133 -3.14 -3.52 12.73
CA ARG A 133 -1.89 -3.90 13.40
C ARG A 133 -1.28 -5.15 12.78
N ILE A 134 0.02 -5.10 12.57
CA ILE A 134 0.84 -6.23 12.13
C ILE A 134 1.86 -6.53 13.23
N THR A 135 1.98 -7.80 13.61
CA THR A 135 3.00 -8.28 14.55
C THR A 135 3.82 -9.35 13.85
N LEU A 136 5.14 -9.17 13.77
CA LEU A 136 6.06 -10.16 13.26
C LEU A 136 6.70 -10.88 14.45
N ASN A 137 6.70 -12.20 14.40
CA ASN A 137 7.43 -13.05 15.35
C ASN A 137 8.95 -12.76 15.25
N PRO A 138 9.76 -13.17 16.22
CA PRO A 138 11.20 -12.98 16.16
C PRO A 138 11.77 -13.47 14.83
N ILE A 139 12.30 -12.54 14.04
CA ILE A 139 12.87 -12.80 12.72
C ILE A 139 14.23 -12.11 12.62
N ASN A 140 15.21 -12.83 12.03
CA ASN A 140 16.55 -12.27 11.81
C ASN A 140 16.64 -11.75 10.37
N ILE A 141 16.62 -10.43 10.23
CA ILE A 141 16.73 -9.73 8.95
C ILE A 141 18.18 -9.30 8.74
N ILE A 142 18.73 -9.60 7.56
CA ILE A 142 20.11 -9.26 7.22
C ILE A 142 20.23 -8.04 6.31
N SER A 143 19.21 -7.72 5.53
CA SER A 143 19.15 -6.49 4.74
C SER A 143 17.71 -6.11 4.39
N GLY A 144 17.50 -4.83 4.09
CA GLY A 144 16.26 -4.27 3.62
C GLY A 144 16.50 -3.16 2.59
N LYS A 145 15.50 -2.32 2.37
CA LYS A 145 15.63 -1.14 1.51
C LYS A 145 16.43 -0.05 2.24
N THR A 146 17.40 0.54 1.57
CA THR A 146 18.15 1.67 2.14
C THR A 146 17.42 2.98 1.89
N LYS A 147 17.13 3.72 2.97
CA LYS A 147 16.56 5.07 2.94
C LYS A 147 17.25 5.92 4.00
N ASP A 148 17.75 7.08 3.60
CA ASP A 148 18.46 8.01 4.50
C ASP A 148 19.56 7.33 5.34
N SER A 149 20.37 6.48 4.69
CA SER A 149 21.44 5.67 5.30
C SER A 149 20.96 4.65 6.35
N GLN A 150 19.66 4.39 6.42
CA GLN A 150 19.08 3.39 7.31
C GLN A 150 18.45 2.25 6.51
N GLN A 151 18.51 1.04 7.07
CA GLN A 151 17.80 -0.11 6.51
C GLN A 151 16.38 -0.13 7.03
N ILE A 152 15.43 -0.11 6.11
CA ILE A 152 14.01 -0.09 6.40
C ILE A 152 13.27 -1.21 5.66
N LEU A 153 12.12 -1.58 6.19
CA LEU A 153 11.10 -2.37 5.52
C LEU A 153 9.87 -1.48 5.32
N GLU A 154 9.55 -1.20 4.08
CA GLU A 154 8.31 -0.50 3.73
C GLU A 154 7.18 -1.53 3.74
N ILE A 155 6.10 -1.24 4.45
CA ILE A 155 4.91 -2.08 4.50
C ILE A 155 3.72 -1.22 4.09
N SER A 156 2.98 -1.68 3.09
CA SER A 156 1.83 -0.97 2.52
C SER A 156 0.58 -1.84 2.53
N THR A 157 -0.56 -1.20 2.70
CA THR A 157 -1.88 -1.83 2.66
C THR A 157 -2.95 -0.81 2.28
N CYS A 158 -4.10 -1.30 1.83
CA CYS A 158 -5.26 -0.46 1.59
C CYS A 158 -6.04 -0.27 2.90
N PRO A 159 -6.37 0.96 3.31
CA PRO A 159 -7.21 1.18 4.48
C PRO A 159 -8.67 0.80 4.19
N LEU A 160 -9.42 0.42 5.22
CA LEU A 160 -10.85 0.13 5.11
C LEU A 160 -11.65 1.40 4.82
N SER A 161 -11.24 2.53 5.40
CA SER A 161 -11.80 3.85 5.12
C SER A 161 -10.79 4.65 4.31
N ASN A 162 -11.26 5.35 3.28
CA ASN A 162 -10.42 6.28 2.54
C ASN A 162 -10.07 7.55 3.34
N ASP A 163 -10.81 7.84 4.41
CA ASP A 163 -10.42 8.87 5.38
C ASP A 163 -9.40 8.29 6.36
N ILE A 164 -8.22 8.88 6.43
CA ILE A 164 -7.11 8.39 7.23
C ILE A 164 -6.94 9.26 8.47
N ILE A 165 -6.83 8.61 9.63
CA ILE A 165 -6.56 9.26 10.90
C ILE A 165 -5.10 8.99 11.26
N GLY A 166 -4.31 10.05 11.38
CA GLY A 166 -2.94 9.95 11.89
C GLY A 166 -2.93 9.61 13.37
N LEU A 167 -2.00 8.78 13.79
CA LEU A 167 -1.74 8.54 15.21
C LEU A 167 -1.26 9.83 15.89
N GLN A 168 -1.53 9.97 17.18
CA GLN A 168 -1.21 11.23 17.91
C GLN A 168 0.28 11.53 17.99
N ASP A 169 1.13 10.53 17.90
CA ASP A 169 2.59 10.60 17.94
C ASP A 169 3.24 10.66 16.55
N LEU A 170 2.43 10.64 15.48
CA LEU A 170 2.88 10.66 14.10
C LEU A 170 2.12 11.69 13.29
N TYR A 171 2.76 12.20 12.24
CA TYR A 171 2.08 13.00 11.24
C TYR A 171 1.95 12.23 9.92
N LEU A 172 0.89 12.56 9.19
CA LEU A 172 0.66 12.00 7.87
C LEU A 172 1.54 12.73 6.85
N GLN A 173 2.14 11.96 5.98
CA GLN A 173 2.90 12.49 4.86
C GLN A 173 2.37 11.86 3.58
N LEU A 174 2.07 12.68 2.58
CA LEU A 174 1.73 12.18 1.26
C LEU A 174 3.02 11.85 0.51
N ASP A 175 3.17 10.61 0.10
CA ASP A 175 4.31 10.19 -0.72
C ASP A 175 4.13 10.68 -2.16
N LYS A 176 4.79 11.79 -2.48
CA LYS A 176 4.71 12.43 -3.80
C LYS A 176 5.29 11.54 -4.92
N THR A 177 6.18 10.61 -4.57
CA THR A 177 6.85 9.74 -5.54
C THR A 177 5.99 8.55 -5.95
N SER A 178 4.99 8.20 -5.14
CA SER A 178 4.04 7.12 -5.40
C SER A 178 2.74 7.58 -6.06
N ILE A 179 2.62 8.88 -6.39
CA ILE A 179 1.44 9.39 -7.07
C ILE A 179 1.54 9.06 -8.55
N GLU A 180 0.64 8.21 -9.01
CA GLU A 180 0.49 7.89 -10.41
C GLU A 180 -0.84 8.44 -10.92
N MET A 181 -0.81 9.12 -12.05
CA MET A 181 -2.00 9.63 -12.72
C MET A 181 -2.09 8.99 -14.09
N VAL A 182 -3.20 8.33 -14.31
CA VAL A 182 -3.49 7.69 -15.59
C VAL A 182 -4.77 8.29 -16.16
N VAL A 183 -4.75 8.66 -17.43
CA VAL A 183 -5.89 9.27 -18.11
C VAL A 183 -6.64 8.20 -18.88
N ASP A 184 -7.93 8.04 -18.57
CA ASP A 184 -8.81 7.24 -19.39
C ASP A 184 -9.16 7.96 -20.68
N GLN A 185 -8.91 7.31 -21.80
CA GLN A 185 -9.34 7.78 -23.09
C GLN A 185 -10.57 7.01 -23.54
N ILE A 186 -11.67 7.74 -23.72
CA ILE A 186 -12.86 7.19 -24.35
C ILE A 186 -12.76 7.53 -25.84
N SER A 187 -12.48 6.53 -26.67
CA SER A 187 -12.55 6.71 -28.12
C SER A 187 -13.93 6.29 -28.59
N SER A 188 -14.69 7.24 -29.15
CA SER A 188 -15.91 6.91 -29.88
C SER A 188 -15.52 6.36 -31.25
N GLY A 189 -15.95 5.14 -31.54
CA GLY A 189 -15.75 4.57 -32.88
C GLY A 189 -16.55 5.33 -33.96
N SER A 190 -15.96 5.47 -35.13
CA SER A 190 -16.56 6.13 -36.32
C SER A 190 -17.50 5.23 -37.11
N SER A 191 -18.20 4.29 -36.49
CA SER A 191 -19.15 3.45 -37.20
C SER A 191 -20.47 4.18 -37.44
N PRO A 192 -21.00 4.21 -38.68
CA PRO A 192 -22.27 4.86 -38.98
C PRO A 192 -23.48 4.22 -38.26
N SER A 193 -23.36 3.10 -37.63
CA SER A 193 -24.38 2.47 -36.76
C SER A 193 -24.34 2.91 -35.32
N GLY A 194 -23.48 3.83 -34.92
CA GLY A 194 -23.59 4.61 -33.69
C GLY A 194 -23.34 3.91 -32.36
N SER A 195 -22.79 2.70 -32.32
CA SER A 195 -22.70 1.94 -31.09
C SER A 195 -21.34 1.31 -30.75
N ASN A 196 -20.28 1.69 -31.45
CA ASN A 196 -18.95 1.16 -31.14
C ASN A 196 -18.05 2.23 -30.53
N TYR A 197 -17.96 2.22 -29.21
CA TYR A 197 -16.84 2.86 -28.52
C TYR A 197 -16.03 1.80 -27.82
N THR A 198 -14.75 1.93 -27.96
CA THR A 198 -13.80 1.14 -27.18
C THR A 198 -13.41 2.00 -25.99
N VAL A 199 -13.78 1.59 -24.82
CA VAL A 199 -13.25 2.19 -23.58
C VAL A 199 -11.93 1.49 -23.31
N SER A 200 -10.82 2.15 -23.51
CA SER A 200 -9.56 1.70 -22.95
C SER A 200 -9.40 2.37 -21.59
N SER A 201 -9.61 1.63 -20.54
CA SER A 201 -9.37 2.12 -19.20
C SER A 201 -7.93 1.84 -18.84
N SER A 202 -7.19 2.88 -18.61
CA SER A 202 -5.83 2.79 -18.09
C SER A 202 -5.77 2.39 -16.61
N TYR A 203 -6.90 2.35 -15.93
CA TYR A 203 -7.00 1.75 -14.60
C TYR A 203 -6.77 0.24 -14.61
N SER A 204 -6.91 -0.40 -15.76
CA SER A 204 -6.59 -1.83 -15.92
C SER A 204 -5.10 -2.11 -16.09
N ALA A 205 -4.29 -1.10 -16.27
CA ALA A 205 -2.86 -1.26 -16.51
C ALA A 205 -2.05 -1.61 -15.23
N GLY A 206 -2.72 -2.14 -14.22
CA GLY A 206 -2.08 -2.86 -13.13
C GLY A 206 -1.05 -2.10 -12.28
N ASN A 207 -0.96 -0.82 -12.47
CA ASN A 207 0.04 0.01 -11.81
C ASN A 207 -0.49 0.56 -10.47
N ILE A 208 -1.16 -0.27 -9.73
CA ILE A 208 -1.61 0.09 -8.41
C ILE A 208 -1.04 -0.91 -7.40
#